data_fdfad96a6a998971261b4864537e3356
#
_entry.id   fdfad96a6a998971261b4864537e3356
#
_cell.length_a   1.000
_cell.length_b   1.000
_cell.length_c   1.000
_cell.angle_alpha   90.00
_cell.angle_beta   90.00
_cell.angle_gamma   90.00
#
_symmetry.space_group_name_H-M   'P 1'
#
loop_
_entity.id
_entity.type
_entity.pdbx_description
1 polymer ?
#
loop_
_entity_poly.entity_id
_entity_poly.type
_entity_poly.pdbx_seq_one_letter_code
_entity_poly.pdbx_strand_id
1 'polypeptide(L)'
;VKDILAKDGLLDGIPTDKSCNLVVLFSGGFDSTALLHMAVNTKKINKNIKTVYALYVKSNLLDEGKVELESSHVDDFISYINQDEELVKLVTFESSFSELEEYSYSVNSYDLIFINAINSVVHMIGGADMNIVLNGSLDRDSRTYHLPYYKKMIEDFNQEFRGVDIHMVFPFIQSDKPRILDYLINNNLYQYCTCCESPSSDEFCNSCKGHLEGLFGLLLAYRLYGDIEYNESNVDFVEEEINRMLGVDI
;
A
#
# COMPACT_ATOMS: atom_id res chain seq x y z
N VAL A 1 0.55 -6.16 -21.74
CA VAL A 1 0.21 -6.16 -20.31
C VAL A 1 -0.71 -4.96 -20.10
N LYS A 2 -1.93 -5.19 -19.62
CA LYS A 2 -2.92 -4.12 -19.42
C LYS A 2 -2.53 -3.30 -18.21
N ASP A 3 -2.69 -1.97 -18.29
CA ASP A 3 -2.60 -1.06 -17.16
C ASP A 3 -3.55 -1.54 -16.06
N ILE A 4 -2.99 -1.93 -14.91
CA ILE A 4 -3.74 -2.51 -13.79
C ILE A 4 -4.47 -1.42 -13.00
N LEU A 5 -4.10 -0.16 -13.14
CA LEU A 5 -4.93 0.98 -12.76
C LEU A 5 -6.06 1.08 -13.80
N ALA A 6 -7.08 0.24 -13.65
CA ALA A 6 -8.29 0.40 -14.43
C ALA A 6 -8.81 1.82 -14.20
N LYS A 7 -9.26 2.50 -15.28
CA LYS A 7 -9.83 3.86 -15.22
C LYS A 7 -10.91 4.03 -14.14
N ASP A 8 -11.46 2.91 -13.65
CA ASP A 8 -12.58 2.84 -12.71
C ASP A 8 -12.14 2.60 -11.26
N GLY A 9 -10.82 2.62 -10.94
CA GLY A 9 -10.32 2.38 -9.58
C GLY A 9 -10.58 0.97 -9.05
N LEU A 10 -10.58 -0.02 -9.94
CA LEU A 10 -10.81 -1.43 -9.63
C LEU A 10 -9.54 -2.25 -9.79
N LEU A 11 -9.45 -3.37 -9.08
CA LEU A 11 -8.37 -4.34 -9.23
C LEU A 11 -8.72 -5.38 -10.29
N ASP A 12 -7.88 -5.50 -11.31
CA ASP A 12 -7.97 -6.54 -12.31
C ASP A 12 -7.40 -7.88 -11.79
N GLY A 13 -7.90 -8.98 -12.35
CA GLY A 13 -7.38 -10.33 -12.05
C GLY A 13 -7.86 -10.94 -10.74
N ILE A 14 -8.76 -10.28 -10.01
CA ILE A 14 -9.43 -10.88 -8.86
C ILE A 14 -10.47 -11.91 -9.36
N PRO A 15 -10.42 -13.17 -8.89
CA PRO A 15 -11.36 -14.21 -9.32
C PRO A 15 -12.82 -13.83 -9.09
N THR A 16 -13.67 -14.19 -10.08
CA THR A 16 -15.13 -13.97 -10.01
C THR A 16 -15.90 -15.28 -9.89
N ASP A 17 -15.20 -16.42 -9.90
CA ASP A 17 -15.76 -17.78 -9.87
C ASP A 17 -15.50 -18.51 -8.56
N LYS A 18 -14.62 -18.00 -7.71
CA LYS A 18 -14.31 -18.55 -6.38
C LYS A 18 -14.46 -17.49 -5.31
N SER A 19 -14.80 -17.91 -4.09
CA SER A 19 -14.83 -16.99 -2.97
C SER A 19 -13.40 -16.67 -2.51
N CYS A 20 -13.11 -15.39 -2.25
CA CYS A 20 -11.80 -14.98 -1.78
C CYS A 20 -11.87 -13.92 -0.68
N ASN A 21 -10.84 -13.87 0.15
CA ASN A 21 -10.52 -12.72 0.98
C ASN A 21 -9.39 -11.93 0.31
N LEU A 22 -9.43 -10.62 0.42
CA LEU A 22 -8.32 -9.75 0.06
C LEU A 22 -7.57 -9.33 1.32
N VAL A 23 -6.26 -9.48 1.33
CA VAL A 23 -5.38 -9.07 2.42
C VAL A 23 -4.42 -8.03 1.87
N VAL A 24 -4.65 -6.77 2.18
CA VAL A 24 -3.83 -5.64 1.71
C VAL A 24 -2.74 -5.36 2.73
N LEU A 25 -1.46 -5.40 2.33
CA LEU A 25 -0.37 -4.89 3.15
C LEU A 25 -0.49 -3.38 3.23
N PHE A 26 -0.87 -2.88 4.42
CA PHE A 26 -1.28 -1.51 4.61
C PHE A 26 -0.42 -0.79 5.65
N SER A 27 0.23 0.30 5.27
CA SER A 27 1.11 1.11 6.14
C SER A 27 0.66 2.57 6.26
N GLY A 28 -0.48 2.95 5.69
CA GLY A 28 -0.89 4.35 5.60
C GLY A 28 -0.10 5.18 4.57
N GLY A 29 0.83 4.57 3.85
CA GLY A 29 1.54 5.22 2.75
C GLY A 29 0.68 5.34 1.49
N PHE A 30 1.08 6.21 0.55
CA PHE A 30 0.32 6.52 -0.67
C PHE A 30 -0.08 5.27 -1.46
N ASP A 31 0.88 4.37 -1.72
CA ASP A 31 0.63 3.20 -2.55
C ASP A 31 -0.33 2.21 -1.87
N SER A 32 -0.13 1.96 -0.58
CA SER A 32 -0.99 1.05 0.19
C SER A 32 -2.40 1.62 0.43
N THR A 33 -2.54 2.94 0.57
CA THR A 33 -3.84 3.62 0.70
C THR A 33 -4.64 3.54 -0.60
N ALA A 34 -4.01 3.82 -1.75
CA ALA A 34 -4.64 3.63 -3.05
C ALA A 34 -5.08 2.17 -3.24
N LEU A 35 -4.21 1.22 -2.91
CA LEU A 35 -4.48 -0.21 -3.06
C LEU A 35 -5.65 -0.68 -2.19
N LEU A 36 -5.71 -0.23 -0.93
CA LEU A 36 -6.80 -0.60 -0.02
C LEU A 36 -8.14 -0.02 -0.50
N HIS A 37 -8.17 1.23 -0.95
CA HIS A 37 -9.36 1.84 -1.52
C HIS A 37 -9.84 1.09 -2.78
N MET A 38 -8.93 0.73 -3.68
CA MET A 38 -9.26 -0.07 -4.88
C MET A 38 -9.78 -1.47 -4.50
N ALA A 39 -9.22 -2.12 -3.48
CA ALA A 39 -9.70 -3.40 -2.98
C ALA A 39 -11.14 -3.32 -2.48
N VAL A 40 -11.48 -2.24 -1.76
CA VAL A 40 -12.85 -1.98 -1.29
C VAL A 40 -13.81 -1.73 -2.46
N ASN A 41 -13.42 -0.90 -3.42
CA ASN A 41 -14.24 -0.66 -4.61
C ASN A 41 -14.48 -1.95 -5.40
N THR A 42 -13.45 -2.79 -5.54
CA THR A 42 -13.57 -4.11 -6.17
C THR A 42 -14.55 -5.01 -5.41
N LYS A 43 -14.49 -5.02 -4.05
CA LYS A 43 -15.45 -5.77 -3.23
C LYS A 43 -16.89 -5.33 -3.44
N LYS A 44 -17.15 -4.02 -3.60
CA LYS A 44 -18.52 -3.49 -3.83
C LYS A 44 -19.16 -4.09 -5.07
N ILE A 45 -18.39 -4.40 -6.10
CA ILE A 45 -18.90 -4.98 -7.37
C ILE A 45 -18.71 -6.50 -7.47
N ASN A 46 -17.64 -7.06 -6.88
CA ASN A 46 -17.38 -8.51 -6.90
C ASN A 46 -17.88 -9.19 -5.62
N LYS A 47 -19.05 -9.81 -5.69
CA LYS A 47 -19.72 -10.47 -4.54
C LYS A 47 -19.00 -11.72 -4.02
N ASN A 48 -18.01 -12.24 -4.76
CA ASN A 48 -17.17 -13.34 -4.30
C ASN A 48 -16.08 -12.91 -3.33
N ILE A 49 -15.76 -11.60 -3.24
CA ILE A 49 -14.89 -11.08 -2.20
C ILE A 49 -15.66 -11.04 -0.87
N LYS A 50 -15.31 -11.95 0.05
CA LYS A 50 -15.96 -12.06 1.35
C LYS A 50 -15.56 -10.93 2.28
N THR A 51 -14.26 -10.74 2.47
CA THR A 51 -13.72 -9.73 3.38
C THR A 51 -12.47 -9.08 2.78
N VAL A 52 -12.32 -7.79 3.00
CA VAL A 52 -11.07 -7.07 2.79
C VAL A 52 -10.41 -6.88 4.16
N TYR A 53 -9.19 -7.33 4.29
CA TYR A 53 -8.36 -7.13 5.47
C TYR A 53 -7.25 -6.12 5.16
N ALA A 54 -7.07 -5.15 6.03
CA ALA A 54 -5.90 -4.29 6.04
C ALA A 54 -4.91 -4.89 7.04
N LEU A 55 -3.79 -5.43 6.56
CA LEU A 55 -2.72 -5.97 7.41
C LEU A 55 -1.68 -4.88 7.66
N TYR A 56 -1.70 -4.31 8.86
CA TYR A 56 -0.71 -3.36 9.32
C TYR A 56 0.37 -4.08 10.15
N VAL A 57 1.62 -3.93 9.73
CA VAL A 57 2.78 -4.54 10.40
C VAL A 57 3.49 -3.49 11.22
N LYS A 58 3.35 -3.58 12.54
CA LYS A 58 3.97 -2.71 13.52
C LYS A 58 5.27 -3.35 14.03
N SER A 59 6.40 -2.71 13.80
CA SER A 59 7.71 -3.27 14.17
C SER A 59 8.56 -2.23 14.92
N ASN A 60 9.19 -2.67 15.99
CA ASN A 60 10.17 -1.87 16.73
C ASN A 60 11.50 -1.66 15.99
N LEU A 61 11.69 -2.27 14.81
CA LEU A 61 12.82 -1.96 13.93
C LEU A 61 12.62 -0.65 13.15
N LEU A 62 11.41 -0.07 13.19
CA LEU A 62 11.12 1.24 12.64
C LEU A 62 11.41 2.32 13.69
N ASP A 63 11.73 3.51 13.21
CA ASP A 63 11.76 4.72 14.06
C ASP A 63 10.43 4.87 14.81
N GLU A 64 10.48 5.16 16.12
CA GLU A 64 9.29 5.21 16.97
C GLU A 64 8.31 6.28 16.47
N GLY A 65 8.81 7.45 16.08
CA GLY A 65 8.00 8.52 15.50
C GLY A 65 7.33 8.10 14.17
N LYS A 66 8.00 7.26 13.37
CA LYS A 66 7.39 6.66 12.17
C LYS A 66 6.23 5.74 12.52
N VAL A 67 6.41 4.87 13.52
CA VAL A 67 5.34 3.93 13.94
C VAL A 67 4.12 4.68 14.45
N GLU A 68 4.32 5.76 15.22
CA GLU A 68 3.22 6.61 15.69
C GLU A 68 2.50 7.30 14.54
N LEU A 69 3.26 7.89 13.62
CA LEU A 69 2.71 8.56 12.43
C LEU A 69 1.92 7.59 11.54
N GLU A 70 2.49 6.44 11.21
CA GLU A 70 1.81 5.42 10.42
C GLU A 70 0.54 4.93 11.12
N SER A 71 0.60 4.65 12.43
CA SER A 71 -0.56 4.19 13.20
C SER A 71 -1.71 5.19 13.14
N SER A 72 -1.43 6.50 13.27
CA SER A 72 -2.44 7.56 13.16
C SER A 72 -3.11 7.55 11.78
N HIS A 73 -2.31 7.52 10.71
CA HIS A 73 -2.87 7.50 9.34
C HIS A 73 -3.64 6.21 9.04
N VAL A 74 -3.18 5.06 9.58
CA VAL A 74 -3.90 3.79 9.49
C VAL A 74 -5.28 3.90 10.13
N ASP A 75 -5.35 4.38 11.37
CA ASP A 75 -6.60 4.50 12.12
C ASP A 75 -7.56 5.51 11.47
N ASP A 76 -7.05 6.65 11.02
CA ASP A 76 -7.83 7.69 10.34
C ASP A 76 -8.44 7.16 9.04
N PHE A 77 -7.64 6.47 8.21
CA PHE A 77 -8.14 5.94 6.94
C PHE A 77 -9.11 4.78 7.14
N ILE A 78 -8.86 3.87 8.08
CA ILE A 78 -9.79 2.77 8.39
C ILE A 78 -11.12 3.34 8.93
N SER A 79 -11.07 4.37 9.76
CA SER A 79 -12.26 5.06 10.25
C SER A 79 -13.05 5.71 9.13
N TYR A 80 -12.37 6.38 8.20
CA TYR A 80 -12.98 6.99 7.01
C TYR A 80 -13.65 5.94 6.13
N ILE A 81 -12.96 4.84 5.81
CA ILE A 81 -13.47 3.85 4.86
C ILE A 81 -14.63 3.01 5.44
N ASN A 82 -14.70 2.89 6.76
CA ASN A 82 -15.75 2.17 7.50
C ASN A 82 -16.85 3.08 8.06
N GLN A 83 -16.90 4.35 7.64
CA GLN A 83 -17.80 5.35 8.23
C GLN A 83 -19.27 4.91 8.22
N ASP A 84 -19.74 4.29 7.14
CA ASP A 84 -21.15 3.89 6.97
C ASP A 84 -21.40 2.39 7.24
N GLU A 85 -20.42 1.56 6.95
CA GLU A 85 -20.46 0.11 7.14
C GLU A 85 -19.05 -0.49 7.26
N GLU A 86 -18.91 -1.66 7.90
CA GLU A 86 -17.62 -2.35 8.03
C GLU A 86 -17.19 -2.95 6.68
N LEU A 87 -16.49 -2.17 5.87
CA LEU A 87 -15.94 -2.59 4.57
C LEU A 87 -14.59 -3.31 4.70
N VAL A 88 -13.80 -2.91 5.69
CA VAL A 88 -12.43 -3.35 5.93
C VAL A 88 -12.26 -3.78 7.38
N LYS A 89 -11.59 -4.92 7.59
CA LYS A 89 -11.13 -5.36 8.90
C LYS A 89 -9.64 -5.06 9.06
N LEU A 90 -9.30 -4.22 10.02
CA LEU A 90 -7.90 -3.98 10.38
C LEU A 90 -7.35 -5.16 11.17
N VAL A 91 -6.20 -5.66 10.76
CA VAL A 91 -5.41 -6.65 11.48
C VAL A 91 -4.03 -6.06 11.73
N THR A 92 -3.67 -5.87 12.97
CA THR A 92 -2.35 -5.39 13.36
C THR A 92 -1.48 -6.58 13.77
N PHE A 93 -0.33 -6.71 13.13
CA PHE A 93 0.70 -7.67 13.50
C PHE A 93 1.84 -6.92 14.20
N GLU A 94 2.01 -7.19 15.48
CA GLU A 94 3.09 -6.58 16.26
C GLU A 94 4.30 -7.53 16.29
N SER A 95 5.45 -7.00 15.90
CA SER A 95 6.72 -7.72 15.93
C SER A 95 7.74 -6.96 16.75
N SER A 96 8.25 -7.61 17.80
CA SER A 96 9.36 -7.08 18.59
C SER A 96 10.60 -7.95 18.43
N PHE A 97 11.67 -7.37 17.94
CA PHE A 97 12.98 -8.03 17.79
C PHE A 97 13.98 -7.38 18.75
N SER A 98 13.85 -7.64 20.05
CA SER A 98 14.73 -7.06 21.06
C SER A 98 16.18 -7.58 21.00
N GLU A 99 16.41 -8.71 20.33
CA GLU A 99 17.73 -9.36 20.28
C GLU A 99 18.47 -9.16 18.95
N LEU A 100 17.82 -8.56 17.95
CA LEU A 100 18.43 -8.32 16.62
C LEU A 100 18.99 -6.91 16.44
N GLU A 101 18.89 -6.05 17.44
CA GLU A 101 19.41 -4.68 17.38
C GLU A 101 20.94 -4.62 17.17
N GLU A 102 21.68 -5.68 17.56
CA GLU A 102 23.13 -5.78 17.32
C GLU A 102 23.50 -6.29 15.92
N TYR A 103 22.56 -6.91 15.20
CA TYR A 103 22.81 -7.40 13.85
C TYR A 103 22.28 -6.39 12.84
N SER A 104 23.21 -5.58 12.37
CA SER A 104 23.01 -4.54 11.36
C SER A 104 21.87 -4.80 10.38
N TYR A 105 20.96 -3.88 10.32
CA TYR A 105 19.89 -3.67 9.37
C TYR A 105 20.20 -4.21 7.96
N SER A 106 20.03 -5.49 7.73
CA SER A 106 20.03 -6.00 6.39
C SER A 106 18.60 -5.83 5.84
N VAL A 107 18.49 -5.43 4.59
CA VAL A 107 17.22 -5.34 3.83
C VAL A 107 16.34 -6.58 4.03
N ASN A 108 16.95 -7.73 4.29
CA ASN A 108 16.31 -9.00 4.52
C ASN A 108 15.49 -9.11 5.81
N SER A 109 15.75 -8.28 6.82
CA SER A 109 15.03 -8.37 8.11
C SER A 109 13.59 -7.90 7.99
N TYR A 110 13.34 -6.81 7.26
CA TYR A 110 11.98 -6.31 7.00
C TYR A 110 11.15 -7.29 6.20
N ASP A 111 11.75 -7.90 5.17
CA ASP A 111 11.04 -8.83 4.32
C ASP A 111 10.59 -10.06 5.09
N LEU A 112 11.43 -10.56 6.03
CA LEU A 112 11.09 -11.67 6.90
C LEU A 112 9.93 -11.34 7.85
N ILE A 113 9.85 -10.10 8.35
CA ILE A 113 8.74 -9.64 9.19
C ILE A 113 7.43 -9.69 8.39
N PHE A 114 7.42 -9.13 7.18
CA PHE A 114 6.24 -9.15 6.31
C PHE A 114 5.81 -10.57 5.96
N ILE A 115 6.75 -11.45 5.61
CA ILE A 115 6.47 -12.85 5.32
C ILE A 115 5.84 -13.55 6.54
N ASN A 116 6.40 -13.33 7.73
CA ASN A 116 5.88 -13.90 8.94
C ASN A 116 4.49 -13.36 9.29
N ALA A 117 4.27 -12.05 9.13
CA ALA A 117 2.97 -11.42 9.31
C ALA A 117 1.91 -12.00 8.35
N ILE A 118 2.23 -12.12 7.06
CA ILE A 118 1.35 -12.72 6.06
C ILE A 118 1.01 -14.15 6.44
N ASN A 119 2.02 -15.00 6.71
CA ASN A 119 1.81 -16.40 7.05
C ASN A 119 0.97 -16.58 8.33
N SER A 120 1.15 -15.69 9.31
CA SER A 120 0.37 -15.72 10.55
C SER A 120 -1.09 -15.34 10.31
N VAL A 121 -1.31 -14.26 9.58
CA VAL A 121 -2.66 -13.71 9.36
C VAL A 121 -3.48 -14.58 8.42
N VAL A 122 -2.95 -14.99 7.28
CA VAL A 122 -3.70 -15.81 6.31
C VAL A 122 -4.11 -17.17 6.87
N HIS A 123 -3.37 -17.67 7.87
CA HIS A 123 -3.73 -18.91 8.57
C HIS A 123 -4.91 -18.72 9.55
N MET A 124 -5.06 -17.52 10.11
CA MET A 124 -6.16 -17.18 11.02
C MET A 124 -7.45 -16.77 10.28
N ILE A 125 -7.31 -16.35 9.02
CA ILE A 125 -8.44 -15.89 8.21
C ILE A 125 -9.12 -17.09 7.56
N GLY A 126 -10.39 -17.30 7.89
CA GLY A 126 -11.24 -18.32 7.30
C GLY A 126 -12.37 -17.74 6.45
N GLY A 127 -13.28 -18.62 6.00
CA GLY A 127 -14.55 -18.23 5.39
C GLY A 127 -14.53 -17.97 3.88
N ALA A 128 -13.40 -18.23 3.21
CA ALA A 128 -13.28 -18.17 1.76
C ALA A 128 -12.46 -19.34 1.23
N ASP A 129 -12.58 -19.63 -0.07
CA ASP A 129 -11.85 -20.71 -0.74
C ASP A 129 -10.36 -20.38 -0.90
N MET A 130 -10.02 -19.08 -0.97
CA MET A 130 -8.66 -18.60 -1.13
C MET A 130 -8.42 -17.25 -0.44
N ASN A 131 -7.16 -16.94 -0.18
CA ASN A 131 -6.72 -15.63 0.28
C ASN A 131 -5.81 -14.99 -0.78
N ILE A 132 -6.07 -13.74 -1.15
CA ILE A 132 -5.28 -12.96 -2.10
C ILE A 132 -4.57 -11.86 -1.32
N VAL A 133 -3.24 -11.95 -1.24
CA VAL A 133 -2.41 -10.93 -0.60
C VAL A 133 -2.00 -9.90 -1.64
N LEU A 134 -2.34 -8.65 -1.37
CA LEU A 134 -2.08 -7.51 -2.23
C LEU A 134 -0.94 -6.67 -1.66
N ASN A 135 0.08 -6.42 -2.47
CA ASN A 135 1.21 -5.55 -2.13
C ASN A 135 1.34 -4.43 -3.15
N GLY A 136 1.42 -3.19 -2.67
CA GLY A 136 1.46 -1.97 -3.48
C GLY A 136 2.85 -1.58 -4.02
N SER A 137 3.83 -2.49 -4.05
CA SER A 137 5.17 -2.19 -4.59
C SER A 137 5.13 -1.74 -6.04
N LEU A 138 5.90 -0.71 -6.35
CA LEU A 138 6.12 -0.16 -7.69
C LEU A 138 7.34 -0.79 -8.35
N ASP A 139 7.42 -0.73 -9.69
CA ASP A 139 8.52 -1.31 -10.49
C ASP A 139 9.92 -0.79 -10.08
N ARG A 140 10.00 0.45 -9.61
CA ARG A 140 11.27 1.10 -9.22
C ARG A 140 11.62 0.96 -7.75
N ASP A 141 10.81 0.27 -6.96
CA ASP A 141 11.14 0.00 -5.57
C ASP A 141 12.36 -0.91 -5.50
N SER A 142 13.31 -0.58 -4.62
CA SER A 142 14.56 -1.33 -4.47
C SER A 142 14.38 -2.82 -4.15
N ARG A 143 13.19 -3.21 -3.68
CA ARG A 143 12.84 -4.58 -3.31
C ARG A 143 12.18 -5.39 -4.42
N THR A 144 11.86 -4.77 -5.55
CA THR A 144 11.12 -5.40 -6.65
C THR A 144 11.78 -6.69 -7.16
N TYR A 145 13.12 -6.73 -7.17
CA TYR A 145 13.87 -7.93 -7.60
C TYR A 145 13.63 -9.17 -6.73
N HIS A 146 13.25 -9.00 -5.48
CA HIS A 146 13.02 -10.09 -4.52
C HIS A 146 11.57 -10.56 -4.48
N LEU A 147 10.62 -9.77 -4.99
CA LEU A 147 9.19 -10.07 -4.92
C LEU A 147 8.80 -11.45 -5.49
N PRO A 148 9.35 -11.91 -6.64
CA PRO A 148 9.03 -13.24 -7.15
C PRO A 148 9.44 -14.38 -6.20
N TYR A 149 10.55 -14.21 -5.48
CA TYR A 149 11.02 -15.20 -4.48
C TYR A 149 10.11 -15.22 -3.26
N TYR A 150 9.74 -14.04 -2.74
CA TYR A 150 8.82 -13.94 -1.60
C TYR A 150 7.45 -14.48 -1.93
N LYS A 151 6.93 -14.14 -3.11
CA LYS A 151 5.68 -14.70 -3.62
C LYS A 151 5.71 -16.21 -3.59
N LYS A 152 6.71 -16.82 -4.23
CA LYS A 152 6.85 -18.26 -4.30
C LYS A 152 6.99 -18.89 -2.91
N MET A 153 7.80 -18.32 -2.04
CA MET A 153 8.01 -18.83 -0.68
C MET A 153 6.71 -18.81 0.14
N ILE A 154 5.92 -17.73 0.05
CA ILE A 154 4.65 -17.62 0.76
C ILE A 154 3.63 -18.62 0.22
N GLU A 155 3.48 -18.70 -1.11
CA GLU A 155 2.51 -19.56 -1.78
C GLU A 155 2.86 -21.03 -1.51
N ASP A 156 4.10 -21.47 -1.75
CA ASP A 156 4.55 -22.85 -1.53
C ASP A 156 4.42 -23.24 -0.04
N PHE A 157 4.86 -22.38 0.88
CA PHE A 157 4.77 -22.69 2.31
C PHE A 157 3.32 -22.89 2.77
N ASN A 158 2.41 -22.03 2.36
CA ASN A 158 1.03 -22.15 2.80
C ASN A 158 0.33 -23.33 2.13
N GLN A 159 0.60 -23.60 0.86
CA GLN A 159 0.05 -24.75 0.16
C GLN A 159 0.55 -26.08 0.74
N GLU A 160 1.87 -26.22 0.93
CA GLU A 160 2.49 -27.48 1.36
C GLU A 160 2.30 -27.76 2.85
N PHE A 161 2.42 -26.75 3.69
CA PHE A 161 2.43 -26.95 5.14
C PHE A 161 1.12 -26.60 5.85
N ARG A 162 0.28 -25.81 5.23
CA ARG A 162 -0.96 -25.31 5.85
C ARG A 162 -2.22 -25.73 5.10
N GLY A 163 -2.11 -26.13 3.85
CA GLY A 163 -3.25 -26.42 2.98
C GLY A 163 -4.12 -25.20 2.71
N VAL A 164 -3.54 -23.99 2.83
CA VAL A 164 -4.24 -22.72 2.59
C VAL A 164 -3.94 -22.27 1.17
N ASP A 165 -4.99 -22.06 0.38
CA ASP A 165 -4.86 -21.49 -0.96
C ASP A 165 -4.61 -19.99 -0.84
N ILE A 166 -3.39 -19.56 -1.18
CA ILE A 166 -2.94 -18.18 -1.11
C ILE A 166 -2.30 -17.76 -2.43
N HIS A 167 -2.62 -16.54 -2.88
CA HIS A 167 -2.02 -15.92 -4.05
C HIS A 167 -1.51 -14.52 -3.70
N MET A 168 -0.23 -14.27 -4.00
CA MET A 168 0.34 -12.94 -3.83
C MET A 168 0.33 -12.18 -5.14
N VAL A 169 -0.22 -10.97 -5.12
CA VAL A 169 -0.41 -10.12 -6.30
C VAL A 169 0.18 -8.74 -6.04
N PHE A 170 0.82 -8.17 -7.06
CA PHE A 170 1.45 -6.86 -7.05
C PHE A 170 0.76 -5.95 -8.07
N PRO A 171 -0.39 -5.34 -7.74
CA PRO A 171 -1.19 -4.60 -8.71
C PRO A 171 -0.48 -3.42 -9.35
N PHE A 172 0.45 -2.79 -8.61
CA PHE A 172 1.14 -1.56 -9.03
C PHE A 172 2.51 -1.78 -9.64
N ILE A 173 2.93 -3.04 -9.87
CA ILE A 173 4.28 -3.36 -10.37
C ILE A 173 4.61 -2.70 -11.72
N GLN A 174 3.61 -2.28 -12.48
CA GLN A 174 3.77 -1.58 -13.76
C GLN A 174 3.26 -0.14 -13.74
N SER A 175 2.86 0.33 -12.56
CA SER A 175 2.44 1.72 -12.35
C SER A 175 3.61 2.58 -11.92
N ASP A 176 3.42 3.88 -12.01
CA ASP A 176 4.34 4.89 -11.53
C ASP A 176 3.71 5.74 -10.42
N LYS A 177 4.55 6.44 -9.68
CA LYS A 177 4.12 7.29 -8.56
C LYS A 177 3.15 8.40 -8.97
N PRO A 178 3.35 9.12 -10.11
CA PRO A 178 2.40 10.12 -10.58
C PRO A 178 0.96 9.61 -10.71
N ARG A 179 0.76 8.41 -11.26
CA ARG A 179 -0.59 7.83 -11.42
C ARG A 179 -1.24 7.47 -10.10
N ILE A 180 -0.46 6.99 -9.13
CA ILE A 180 -0.96 6.72 -7.78
C ILE A 180 -1.39 8.02 -7.10
N LEU A 181 -0.59 9.08 -7.22
CA LEU A 181 -0.90 10.39 -6.67
C LEU A 181 -2.14 11.01 -7.32
N ASP A 182 -2.25 10.94 -8.64
CA ASP A 182 -3.44 11.36 -9.38
C ASP A 182 -4.70 10.64 -8.88
N TYR A 183 -4.62 9.31 -8.73
CA TYR A 183 -5.72 8.52 -8.17
C TYR A 183 -6.14 8.97 -6.78
N LEU A 184 -5.18 9.21 -5.89
CA LEU A 184 -5.46 9.64 -4.51
C LEU A 184 -6.07 11.04 -4.45
N ILE A 185 -5.58 11.97 -5.27
CA ILE A 185 -6.11 13.34 -5.35
C ILE A 185 -7.54 13.31 -5.90
N ASN A 186 -7.78 12.62 -7.00
CA ASN A 186 -9.12 12.52 -7.63
C ASN A 186 -10.17 11.86 -6.73
N ASN A 187 -9.74 11.03 -5.76
CA ASN A 187 -10.64 10.37 -4.81
C ASN A 187 -10.65 11.02 -3.42
N ASN A 188 -10.02 12.18 -3.24
CA ASN A 188 -9.91 12.90 -1.95
C ASN A 188 -9.27 12.04 -0.83
N LEU A 189 -8.27 11.24 -1.18
CA LEU A 189 -7.60 10.31 -0.25
C LEU A 189 -6.22 10.78 0.19
N TYR A 190 -5.65 11.76 -0.51
CA TYR A 190 -4.29 12.23 -0.29
C TYR A 190 -4.01 12.62 1.18
N GLN A 191 -4.98 13.25 1.85
CA GLN A 191 -4.89 13.69 3.24
C GLN A 191 -4.75 12.57 4.27
N TYR A 192 -5.09 11.33 3.90
CA TYR A 192 -4.97 10.15 4.77
C TYR A 192 -3.64 9.42 4.61
N CYS A 193 -2.72 9.97 3.80
CA CYS A 193 -1.47 9.30 3.46
C CYS A 193 -0.26 9.93 4.14
N THR A 194 0.75 9.11 4.42
CA THR A 194 2.07 9.58 4.84
C THR A 194 3.17 8.95 3.99
N CYS A 195 4.27 9.67 3.80
CA CYS A 195 5.47 9.13 3.15
C CYS A 195 6.71 9.25 4.03
N CYS A 196 6.62 9.91 5.18
CA CYS A 196 7.79 10.22 5.99
C CYS A 196 8.30 8.97 6.72
N GLU A 197 9.58 8.62 6.51
CA GLU A 197 10.26 7.52 7.19
C GLU A 197 11.08 7.98 8.40
N SER A 198 11.27 9.29 8.56
CA SER A 198 12.05 9.88 9.66
C SER A 198 11.41 11.19 10.10
N PRO A 199 10.21 11.16 10.72
CA PRO A 199 9.46 12.38 11.07
C PRO A 199 10.16 13.23 12.12
N SER A 200 11.10 12.67 12.88
CA SER A 200 11.91 13.38 13.87
C SER A 200 13.12 14.11 13.27
N SER A 201 13.39 13.97 11.96
CA SER A 201 14.49 14.60 11.26
C SER A 201 14.06 15.91 10.61
N ASP A 202 14.87 16.97 10.76
CA ASP A 202 14.69 18.24 10.03
C ASP A 202 15.01 18.12 8.53
N GLU A 203 15.58 16.97 8.09
CA GLU A 203 15.93 16.71 6.70
C GLU A 203 14.91 15.80 6.02
N PHE A 204 14.67 16.06 4.72
CA PHE A 204 13.87 15.15 3.89
C PHE A 204 14.51 13.76 3.84
N CYS A 205 13.78 12.75 4.30
CA CYS A 205 14.14 11.36 4.10
C CYS A 205 14.00 10.95 2.62
N ASN A 206 14.49 9.76 2.27
CA ASN A 206 14.43 9.28 0.88
C ASN A 206 12.98 9.13 0.37
N SER A 207 12.06 8.72 1.24
CA SER A 207 10.64 8.59 0.88
C SER A 207 10.00 9.96 0.62
N CYS A 208 10.33 10.99 1.39
CA CYS A 208 9.87 12.35 1.12
C CYS A 208 10.43 12.90 -0.20
N LYS A 209 11.70 12.63 -0.52
CA LYS A 209 12.30 12.98 -1.82
C LYS A 209 11.59 12.29 -2.97
N GLY A 210 11.36 10.98 -2.86
CA GLY A 210 10.63 10.20 -3.86
C GLY A 210 9.18 10.66 -4.04
N HIS A 211 8.55 11.13 -2.96
CA HIS A 211 7.23 11.72 -3.03
C HIS A 211 7.24 13.05 -3.79
N LEU A 212 8.17 13.94 -3.47
CA LEU A 212 8.35 15.21 -4.18
C LEU A 212 8.63 15.00 -5.68
N GLU A 213 9.49 14.05 -6.03
CA GLU A 213 9.73 13.64 -7.42
C GLU A 213 8.46 13.14 -8.10
N GLY A 214 7.62 12.38 -7.39
CA GLY A 214 6.31 11.94 -7.85
C GLY A 214 5.36 13.09 -8.16
N LEU A 215 5.29 14.10 -7.29
CA LEU A 215 4.49 15.31 -7.50
C LEU A 215 4.97 16.11 -8.72
N PHE A 216 6.28 16.29 -8.89
CA PHE A 216 6.83 16.92 -10.09
C PHE A 216 6.49 16.12 -11.36
N GLY A 217 6.60 14.78 -11.30
CA GLY A 217 6.22 13.90 -12.39
C GLY A 217 4.74 14.03 -12.76
N LEU A 218 3.86 14.13 -11.76
CA LEU A 218 2.43 14.34 -11.96
C LEU A 218 2.14 15.70 -12.59
N LEU A 219 2.77 16.77 -12.10
CA LEU A 219 2.63 18.11 -12.67
C LEU A 219 3.07 18.15 -14.14
N LEU A 220 4.17 17.47 -14.47
CA LEU A 220 4.62 17.33 -15.85
C LEU A 220 3.63 16.53 -16.72
N ALA A 221 3.05 15.44 -16.17
CA ALA A 221 2.06 14.64 -16.89
C ALA A 221 0.80 15.46 -17.21
N TYR A 222 0.30 16.24 -16.25
CA TYR A 222 -0.82 17.16 -16.50
C TYR A 222 -0.52 18.18 -17.59
N ARG A 223 0.69 18.75 -17.60
CA ARG A 223 1.02 19.88 -18.49
C ARG A 223 1.52 19.48 -19.86
N LEU A 224 2.20 18.36 -20.00
CA LEU A 224 2.97 18.05 -21.22
C LEU A 224 2.52 16.79 -21.96
N TYR A 225 2.02 15.78 -21.28
CA TYR A 225 1.88 14.45 -21.88
C TYR A 225 0.44 14.01 -22.13
N GLY A 226 -0.55 14.63 -21.51
CA GLY A 226 -1.97 14.30 -21.71
C GLY A 226 -2.38 12.86 -21.37
N ASP A 227 -1.46 12.06 -20.81
CA ASP A 227 -1.72 10.67 -20.43
C ASP A 227 -2.60 10.58 -19.17
N ILE A 228 -2.59 11.63 -18.37
CA ILE A 228 -3.44 11.84 -17.21
C ILE A 228 -4.39 12.98 -17.55
N GLU A 229 -5.68 12.81 -17.27
CA GLU A 229 -6.69 13.80 -17.59
C GLU A 229 -6.40 15.13 -16.85
N TYR A 230 -6.28 16.22 -17.61
CA TYR A 230 -6.01 17.53 -17.07
C TYR A 230 -7.17 18.02 -16.22
N ASN A 231 -6.88 18.39 -14.99
CA ASN A 231 -7.81 19.01 -14.07
C ASN A 231 -7.12 20.22 -13.40
N GLU A 232 -7.60 21.43 -13.64
CA GLU A 232 -7.00 22.67 -13.14
C GLU A 232 -6.90 22.67 -11.60
N SER A 233 -7.94 22.21 -10.90
CA SER A 233 -7.91 22.13 -9.43
C SER A 233 -6.85 21.16 -8.90
N ASN A 234 -6.57 20.07 -9.64
CA ASN A 234 -5.51 19.14 -9.26
C ASN A 234 -4.13 19.73 -9.52
N VAL A 235 -3.97 20.50 -10.59
CA VAL A 235 -2.71 21.21 -10.88
C VAL A 235 -2.40 22.19 -9.77
N ASP A 236 -3.36 23.03 -9.40
CA ASP A 236 -3.21 24.01 -8.32
C ASP A 236 -2.86 23.32 -7.00
N PHE A 237 -3.55 22.24 -6.64
CA PHE A 237 -3.25 21.43 -5.46
C PHE A 237 -1.83 20.90 -5.47
N VAL A 238 -1.38 20.31 -6.59
CA VAL A 238 -0.02 19.74 -6.71
C VAL A 238 1.05 20.83 -6.60
N GLU A 239 0.82 22.01 -7.18
CA GLU A 239 1.74 23.14 -7.07
C GLU A 239 1.85 23.65 -5.63
N GLU A 240 0.71 23.80 -4.96
CA GLU A 240 0.67 24.21 -3.54
C GLU A 240 1.42 23.20 -2.66
N GLU A 241 1.21 21.90 -2.89
CA GLU A 241 1.85 20.85 -2.10
C GLU A 241 3.38 20.80 -2.33
N ILE A 242 3.83 20.97 -3.59
CA ILE A 242 5.26 21.10 -3.91
C ILE A 242 5.87 22.28 -3.16
N ASN A 243 5.21 23.44 -3.21
CA ASN A 243 5.69 24.65 -2.54
C ASN A 243 5.73 24.48 -1.03
N ARG A 244 4.69 23.86 -0.44
CA ARG A 244 4.64 23.52 0.99
C ARG A 244 5.83 22.63 1.38
N MET A 245 6.12 21.60 0.60
CA MET A 245 7.24 20.69 0.87
C MET A 245 8.60 21.38 0.74
N LEU A 246 8.73 22.33 -0.17
CA LEU A 246 9.97 23.09 -0.38
C LEU A 246 10.14 24.27 0.60
N GLY A 247 9.13 24.54 1.44
CA GLY A 247 9.15 25.70 2.35
C GLY A 247 9.11 27.04 1.62
N VAL A 248 8.47 27.10 0.46
CA VAL A 248 8.31 28.32 -0.33
C VAL A 248 6.94 28.91 0.02
N ASP A 249 6.95 30.04 0.74
CA ASP A 249 5.75 30.84 0.95
C ASP A 249 5.38 31.56 -0.37
N ILE A 250 4.14 31.38 -0.85
CA ILE A 250 3.58 32.09 -2.01
C ILE A 250 2.73 33.27 -1.51
#